data_f16add24d9979f9aa66eb2484da6c822
#
_entry.id   f16add24d9979f9aa66eb2484da6c822
#
_cell.length_a   1.000
_cell.length_b   1.000
_cell.length_c   1.000
_cell.angle_alpha   90.00
_cell.angle_beta   90.00
_cell.angle_gamma   90.00
#
_symmetry.space_group_name_H-M   'P 1'
#
loop_
_entity.id
_entity.type
_entity.pdbx_description
1 polymer ?
#
loop_
_entity_poly.entity_id
_entity_poly.type
_entity_poly.pdbx_seq_one_letter_code
_entity_poly.pdbx_strand_id
1 'polypeptide(L)'
;MRIILCGFGVVAQSLTKLLESRSNELYSKYGLKPRIVAVFDSNGSAYNSAGLNLKKLIDAKKKSGSVGKYDKSVSQITGLEMIKTIDADVLIETTASNYKDAEPGMTHIITAMKRKMHVISVNKGPLALAFPSLMELAEFNRVLLRFSGTVGGGTPILDYAKNSLRGEKIISFQGILNGTTNYILSKMESGMSFDEALSDAKNKGYVEADESLDLDGLDAAAKLVILANWIMGMK
;
A
#
# COMPACT_ATOMS: atom_id res chain seq x y z
N MET A 1 1.03 19.31 5.83
CA MET A 1 1.12 18.19 4.85
C MET A 1 -0.29 17.71 4.55
N ARG A 2 -0.70 17.78 3.29
CA ARG A 2 -2.03 17.42 2.78
C ARG A 2 -1.93 16.07 2.07
N ILE A 3 -2.82 15.14 2.38
CA ILE A 3 -2.74 13.74 1.95
C ILE A 3 -4.01 13.36 1.18
N ILE A 4 -3.83 12.75 0.00
CA ILE A 4 -4.87 11.98 -0.68
C ILE A 4 -4.63 10.50 -0.36
N LEU A 5 -5.66 9.80 0.11
CA LEU A 5 -5.60 8.40 0.47
C LEU A 5 -6.43 7.55 -0.50
N CYS A 6 -5.76 6.71 -1.27
CA CYS A 6 -6.37 5.84 -2.27
C CYS A 6 -6.61 4.45 -1.68
N GLY A 7 -7.87 4.02 -1.67
CA GLY A 7 -8.31 2.84 -0.94
C GLY A 7 -8.54 3.13 0.54
N PHE A 8 -9.52 2.46 1.15
CA PHE A 8 -9.78 2.58 2.58
C PHE A 8 -10.06 1.22 3.22
N GLY A 9 -9.14 0.29 2.93
CA GLY A 9 -9.08 -1.06 3.51
C GLY A 9 -8.42 -1.08 4.90
N VAL A 10 -7.96 -2.24 5.31
CA VAL A 10 -7.35 -2.47 6.64
C VAL A 10 -6.13 -1.56 6.86
N VAL A 11 -5.22 -1.49 5.89
CA VAL A 11 -3.99 -0.69 5.98
C VAL A 11 -4.29 0.79 6.14
N ALA A 12 -5.16 1.34 5.27
CA ALA A 12 -5.53 2.75 5.32
C ALA A 12 -6.27 3.13 6.61
N GLN A 13 -7.17 2.28 7.10
CA GLN A 13 -7.85 2.51 8.37
C GLN A 13 -6.87 2.46 9.55
N SER A 14 -5.90 1.55 9.54
CA SER A 14 -4.86 1.45 10.57
C SER A 14 -3.96 2.68 10.56
N LEU A 15 -3.54 3.14 9.37
CA LEU A 15 -2.79 4.38 9.22
C LEU A 15 -3.59 5.58 9.75
N THR A 16 -4.88 5.68 9.41
CA THR A 16 -5.75 6.77 9.86
C THR A 16 -5.85 6.82 11.38
N LYS A 17 -6.01 5.67 12.06
CA LYS A 17 -6.00 5.58 13.52
C LYS A 17 -4.65 5.99 14.11
N LEU A 18 -3.55 5.57 13.47
CA LEU A 18 -2.20 5.92 13.90
C LEU A 18 -1.95 7.42 13.80
N LEU A 19 -2.33 8.06 12.68
CA LEU A 19 -2.21 9.50 12.49
C LEU A 19 -3.02 10.28 13.52
N GLU A 20 -4.21 9.79 13.90
CA GLU A 20 -5.03 10.38 14.94
C GLU A 20 -4.37 10.27 16.32
N SER A 21 -4.02 9.05 16.72
CA SER A 21 -3.49 8.78 18.06
C SER A 21 -2.13 9.44 18.32
N ARG A 22 -1.30 9.58 17.27
CA ARG A 22 0.06 10.17 17.35
C ARG A 22 0.14 11.61 16.86
N SER A 23 -0.98 12.29 16.66
CA SER A 23 -0.99 13.66 16.10
C SER A 23 -0.16 14.66 16.93
N ASN A 24 -0.24 14.60 18.26
CA ASN A 24 0.53 15.46 19.14
C ASN A 24 2.04 15.16 19.09
N GLU A 25 2.41 13.88 19.05
CA GLU A 25 3.81 13.45 18.92
C GLU A 25 4.40 13.92 17.60
N LEU A 26 3.68 13.71 16.50
CA LEU A 26 4.11 14.15 15.16
C LEU A 26 4.33 15.66 15.11
N TYR A 27 3.47 16.42 15.78
CA TYR A 27 3.63 17.86 15.85
C TYR A 27 4.80 18.28 16.75
N SER A 28 4.88 17.76 17.97
CA SER A 28 5.92 18.17 18.91
C SER A 28 7.33 17.75 18.48
N LYS A 29 7.45 16.54 17.89
CA LYS A 29 8.76 15.98 17.54
C LYS A 29 9.26 16.39 16.15
N TYR A 30 8.33 16.59 15.21
CA TYR A 30 8.68 16.81 13.79
C TYR A 30 8.06 18.09 13.21
N GLY A 31 7.25 18.84 13.94
CA GLY A 31 6.50 19.98 13.42
C GLY A 31 5.42 19.61 12.40
N LEU A 32 5.09 18.33 12.25
CA LEU A 32 4.20 17.83 11.21
C LEU A 32 2.75 17.79 11.67
N LYS A 33 1.87 18.35 10.85
CA LYS A 33 0.40 18.24 10.96
C LYS A 33 -0.17 17.58 9.71
N PRO A 34 -0.11 16.23 9.60
CA PRO A 34 -0.70 15.54 8.45
C PRO A 34 -2.23 15.70 8.45
N ARG A 35 -2.80 16.00 7.29
CA ARG A 35 -4.25 16.12 7.10
C ARG A 35 -4.66 15.27 5.91
N ILE A 36 -5.50 14.28 6.13
CA ILE A 36 -6.16 13.59 5.03
C ILE A 36 -7.22 14.54 4.49
N VAL A 37 -6.99 15.10 3.31
CA VAL A 37 -7.91 16.03 2.65
C VAL A 37 -8.89 15.32 1.73
N ALA A 38 -8.47 14.21 1.13
CA ALA A 38 -9.32 13.39 0.28
C ALA A 38 -9.07 11.90 0.55
N VAL A 39 -10.10 11.11 0.44
CA VAL A 39 -10.06 9.65 0.51
C VAL A 39 -11.13 9.08 -0.42
N PHE A 40 -10.83 7.97 -1.05
CA PHE A 40 -11.81 7.23 -1.83
C PHE A 40 -11.60 5.72 -1.72
N ASP A 41 -12.69 5.00 -1.89
CA ASP A 41 -12.72 3.55 -2.05
C ASP A 41 -13.55 3.17 -3.28
N SER A 42 -13.77 1.87 -3.52
CA SER A 42 -14.54 1.38 -4.67
C SER A 42 -15.98 1.92 -4.73
N ASN A 43 -16.54 2.38 -3.61
CA ASN A 43 -17.95 2.72 -3.48
C ASN A 43 -18.21 4.20 -3.18
N GLY A 44 -17.16 5.03 -3.20
CA GLY A 44 -17.33 6.46 -3.02
C GLY A 44 -16.10 7.20 -2.51
N SER A 45 -16.28 8.47 -2.26
CA SER A 45 -15.21 9.39 -1.89
C SER A 45 -15.65 10.38 -0.82
N ALA A 46 -14.67 10.94 -0.11
CA ALA A 46 -14.85 12.05 0.82
C ALA A 46 -13.75 13.08 0.63
N TYR A 47 -14.11 14.36 0.72
CA TYR A 47 -13.19 15.47 0.56
C TYR A 47 -13.48 16.58 1.54
N ASN A 48 -12.44 17.21 2.07
CA ASN A 48 -12.50 18.46 2.81
C ASN A 48 -11.13 19.14 2.73
N SER A 49 -11.07 20.33 2.15
CA SER A 49 -9.82 21.08 2.00
C SER A 49 -9.12 21.43 3.32
N ALA A 50 -9.88 21.57 4.40
CA ALA A 50 -9.36 21.81 5.75
C ALA A 50 -8.85 20.51 6.44
N GLY A 51 -9.16 19.34 5.88
CA GLY A 51 -8.89 18.01 6.41
C GLY A 51 -10.15 17.32 6.91
N LEU A 52 -10.22 16.02 6.69
CA LEU A 52 -11.30 15.14 7.13
C LEU A 52 -11.19 14.84 8.62
N ASN A 53 -12.33 14.72 9.31
CA ASN A 53 -12.36 14.20 10.67
C ASN A 53 -12.12 12.69 10.64
N LEU A 54 -11.00 12.25 11.21
CA LEU A 54 -10.53 10.87 11.09
C LEU A 54 -11.45 9.87 11.79
N LYS A 55 -12.03 10.22 12.95
CA LYS A 55 -13.02 9.37 13.65
C LYS A 55 -14.27 9.18 12.82
N LYS A 56 -14.84 10.29 12.34
CA LYS A 56 -16.03 10.27 11.48
C LYS A 56 -15.80 9.46 10.21
N LEU A 57 -14.59 9.52 9.64
CA LEU A 57 -14.21 8.75 8.45
C LEU A 57 -14.20 7.23 8.71
N ILE A 58 -13.58 6.81 9.82
CA ILE A 58 -13.56 5.41 10.25
C ILE A 58 -14.98 4.91 10.55
N ASP A 59 -15.78 5.71 11.23
CA ASP A 59 -17.17 5.35 11.58
C ASP A 59 -18.04 5.22 10.34
N ALA A 60 -17.89 6.12 9.35
CA ALA A 60 -18.59 6.00 8.08
C ALA A 60 -18.27 4.68 7.37
N LYS A 61 -16.99 4.33 7.28
CA LYS A 61 -16.57 3.05 6.69
C LYS A 61 -17.12 1.84 7.43
N LYS A 62 -17.07 1.84 8.77
CA LYS A 62 -17.58 0.73 9.60
C LYS A 62 -19.10 0.54 9.46
N LYS A 63 -19.86 1.65 9.42
CA LYS A 63 -21.34 1.61 9.38
C LYS A 63 -21.90 1.28 8.00
N SER A 64 -21.23 1.73 6.93
CA SER A 64 -21.79 1.67 5.57
C SER A 64 -20.93 0.90 4.56
N GLY A 65 -19.76 0.41 4.97
CA GLY A 65 -18.84 -0.25 4.07
C GLY A 65 -18.06 0.70 3.12
N SER A 66 -18.36 2.01 3.13
CA SER A 66 -17.75 2.98 2.22
C SER A 66 -17.48 4.34 2.86
N VAL A 67 -16.43 5.01 2.39
CA VAL A 67 -16.13 6.39 2.76
C VAL A 67 -17.08 7.40 2.11
N GLY A 68 -17.79 7.03 1.04
CA GLY A 68 -18.76 7.87 0.36
C GLY A 68 -19.98 8.28 1.20
N LYS A 69 -20.15 7.69 2.39
CA LYS A 69 -21.18 8.07 3.36
C LYS A 69 -20.67 9.01 4.46
N TYR A 70 -19.43 9.49 4.33
CA TYR A 70 -18.86 10.48 5.26
C TYR A 70 -19.65 11.78 5.28
N ASP A 71 -19.99 12.30 4.10
CA ASP A 71 -20.83 13.49 3.94
C ASP A 71 -21.61 13.37 2.61
N LYS A 72 -22.92 13.67 2.65
CA LYS A 72 -23.78 13.57 1.48
C LYS A 72 -23.44 14.57 0.37
N SER A 73 -22.71 15.64 0.69
CA SER A 73 -22.40 16.72 -0.23
C SER A 73 -21.22 16.46 -1.19
N VAL A 74 -20.43 15.37 -0.98
CA VAL A 74 -19.11 15.23 -1.64
C VAL A 74 -18.94 13.93 -2.44
N SER A 75 -19.93 13.06 -2.46
CA SER A 75 -19.78 11.65 -2.86
C SER A 75 -19.69 11.35 -4.38
N GLN A 76 -19.62 12.35 -5.26
CA GLN A 76 -19.73 12.13 -6.71
C GLN A 76 -18.43 12.29 -7.51
N ILE A 77 -17.33 12.71 -6.90
CA ILE A 77 -16.05 12.86 -7.60
C ILE A 77 -15.32 11.52 -7.61
N THR A 78 -14.87 11.09 -8.77
CA THR A 78 -14.09 9.84 -8.87
C THR A 78 -12.73 10.00 -8.22
N GLY A 79 -12.13 8.87 -7.77
CA GLY A 79 -10.80 8.89 -7.16
C GLY A 79 -9.76 9.53 -8.07
N LEU A 80 -9.77 9.20 -9.36
CA LEU A 80 -8.83 9.76 -10.34
C LEU A 80 -9.04 11.28 -10.53
N GLU A 81 -10.27 11.76 -10.56
CA GLU A 81 -10.55 13.20 -10.62
C GLU A 81 -10.07 13.93 -9.38
N MET A 82 -10.21 13.33 -8.19
CA MET A 82 -9.63 13.87 -6.96
C MET A 82 -8.11 14.03 -7.07
N ILE A 83 -7.42 13.01 -7.57
CA ILE A 83 -5.97 13.09 -7.78
C ILE A 83 -5.61 14.19 -8.78
N LYS A 84 -6.42 14.40 -9.83
CA LYS A 84 -6.19 15.42 -10.86
C LYS A 84 -6.47 16.84 -10.40
N THR A 85 -7.39 17.04 -9.48
CA THR A 85 -7.92 18.37 -9.16
C THR A 85 -7.58 18.88 -7.77
N ILE A 86 -7.49 17.99 -6.77
CA ILE A 86 -7.23 18.38 -5.39
C ILE A 86 -5.74 18.69 -5.21
N ASP A 87 -5.47 19.81 -4.54
CA ASP A 87 -4.11 20.18 -4.16
C ASP A 87 -3.70 19.41 -2.90
N ALA A 88 -2.63 18.62 -3.02
CA ALA A 88 -2.08 17.77 -1.96
C ALA A 88 -0.57 17.59 -2.13
N ASP A 89 0.10 17.32 -1.02
CA ASP A 89 1.56 17.11 -0.97
C ASP A 89 1.92 15.64 -1.21
N VAL A 90 1.06 14.73 -0.75
CA VAL A 90 1.33 13.29 -0.73
C VAL A 90 0.11 12.50 -1.16
N LEU A 91 0.32 11.53 -2.03
CA LEU A 91 -0.64 10.47 -2.32
C LEU A 91 -0.19 9.19 -1.61
N ILE A 92 -1.11 8.53 -0.91
CA ILE A 92 -0.88 7.22 -0.31
C ILE A 92 -1.75 6.19 -1.02
N GLU A 93 -1.11 5.27 -1.72
CA GLU A 93 -1.75 4.22 -2.52
C GLU A 93 -1.87 2.94 -1.70
N THR A 94 -3.11 2.56 -1.36
CA THR A 94 -3.45 1.38 -0.56
C THR A 94 -4.58 0.54 -1.17
N THR A 95 -4.83 0.69 -2.47
CA THR A 95 -5.79 -0.17 -3.18
C THR A 95 -5.26 -1.60 -3.30
N ALA A 96 -6.12 -2.55 -3.60
CA ALA A 96 -5.74 -3.94 -3.80
C ALA A 96 -4.70 -4.07 -4.92
N SER A 97 -3.73 -4.96 -4.74
CA SER A 97 -2.73 -5.25 -5.77
C SER A 97 -3.36 -6.03 -6.93
N ASN A 98 -3.13 -5.54 -8.14
CA ASN A 98 -3.50 -6.20 -9.38
C ASN A 98 -2.20 -6.47 -10.15
N TYR A 99 -1.91 -7.74 -10.39
CA TYR A 99 -0.66 -8.16 -11.03
C TYR A 99 -0.79 -8.32 -12.55
N LYS A 100 -1.99 -8.12 -13.12
CA LYS A 100 -2.22 -8.20 -14.56
C LYS A 100 -1.84 -6.90 -15.27
N ASP A 101 -2.31 -5.77 -14.78
CA ASP A 101 -2.12 -4.44 -15.38
C ASP A 101 -1.79 -3.36 -14.37
N ALA A 102 -1.74 -3.70 -13.08
CA ALA A 102 -1.51 -2.83 -11.93
C ALA A 102 -2.56 -1.73 -11.71
N GLU A 103 -3.69 -1.79 -12.42
CA GLU A 103 -4.73 -0.77 -12.28
C GLU A 103 -5.66 -1.04 -11.06
N PRO A 104 -6.19 0.00 -10.46
CA PRO A 104 -6.06 1.42 -10.76
C PRO A 104 -4.79 2.08 -10.16
N GLY A 105 -4.00 1.35 -9.39
CA GLY A 105 -2.85 1.87 -8.65
C GLY A 105 -1.79 2.52 -9.55
N MET A 106 -1.55 1.96 -10.73
CA MET A 106 -0.59 2.50 -11.71
C MET A 106 -1.00 3.92 -12.15
N THR A 107 -2.24 4.09 -12.59
CA THR A 107 -2.77 5.38 -13.01
C THR A 107 -2.77 6.40 -11.86
N HIS A 108 -3.09 5.99 -10.62
CA HIS A 108 -3.04 6.86 -9.45
C HIS A 108 -1.63 7.38 -9.19
N ILE A 109 -0.63 6.49 -9.14
CA ILE A 109 0.77 6.82 -8.88
C ILE A 109 1.33 7.74 -9.96
N ILE A 110 1.15 7.41 -11.24
CA ILE A 110 1.63 8.22 -12.37
C ILE A 110 1.01 9.61 -12.33
N THR A 111 -0.31 9.70 -12.11
CA THR A 111 -1.02 10.99 -12.07
C THR A 111 -0.53 11.84 -10.90
N ALA A 112 -0.33 11.27 -9.72
CA ALA A 112 0.19 11.98 -8.57
C ALA A 112 1.60 12.53 -8.81
N MET A 113 2.51 11.71 -9.34
CA MET A 113 3.88 12.14 -9.64
C MET A 113 3.93 13.27 -10.67
N LYS A 114 3.13 13.17 -11.74
CA LYS A 114 3.01 14.24 -12.75
C LYS A 114 2.48 15.55 -12.15
N ARG A 115 1.70 15.47 -11.10
CA ARG A 115 1.21 16.63 -10.32
C ARG A 115 2.15 17.06 -9.19
N LYS A 116 3.38 16.52 -9.16
CA LYS A 116 4.40 16.85 -8.16
C LYS A 116 4.04 16.45 -6.73
N MET A 117 3.14 15.49 -6.55
CA MET A 117 2.89 14.86 -5.26
C MET A 117 3.93 13.79 -4.97
N HIS A 118 4.42 13.71 -3.75
CA HIS A 118 5.13 12.54 -3.27
C HIS A 118 4.19 11.35 -3.20
N VAL A 119 4.70 10.13 -3.39
CA VAL A 119 3.90 8.91 -3.36
C VAL A 119 4.43 7.94 -2.31
N ILE A 120 3.51 7.40 -1.51
CA ILE A 120 3.74 6.26 -0.64
C ILE A 120 2.82 5.14 -1.11
N SER A 121 3.39 3.98 -1.48
CA SER A 121 2.61 2.84 -1.95
C SER A 121 2.81 1.61 -1.09
N VAL A 122 1.73 0.92 -0.77
CA VAL A 122 1.75 -0.47 -0.27
C VAL A 122 1.18 -1.44 -1.31
N ASN A 123 0.70 -0.91 -2.44
CA ASN A 123 0.25 -1.70 -3.59
C ASN A 123 1.45 -2.22 -4.37
N LYS A 124 1.58 -3.55 -4.44
CA LYS A 124 2.71 -4.21 -5.11
C LYS A 124 2.62 -4.21 -6.63
N GLY A 125 1.41 -4.21 -7.19
CA GLY A 125 1.19 -4.33 -8.63
C GLY A 125 2.01 -3.35 -9.46
N PRO A 126 1.89 -2.02 -9.26
CA PRO A 126 2.66 -1.03 -10.01
C PRO A 126 4.18 -1.23 -9.92
N LEU A 127 4.66 -1.58 -8.73
CA LEU A 127 6.10 -1.79 -8.51
C LEU A 127 6.59 -3.11 -9.12
N ALA A 128 5.79 -4.17 -9.10
CA ALA A 128 6.15 -5.43 -9.72
C ALA A 128 6.22 -5.33 -11.25
N LEU A 129 5.34 -4.52 -11.87
CA LEU A 129 5.24 -4.42 -13.32
C LEU A 129 6.11 -3.31 -13.94
N ALA A 130 6.42 -2.23 -13.20
CA ALA A 130 7.07 -1.06 -13.79
C ALA A 130 8.06 -0.34 -12.84
N PHE A 131 8.77 -1.08 -11.98
CA PHE A 131 9.64 -0.48 -10.97
C PHE A 131 10.62 0.56 -11.54
N PRO A 132 11.47 0.24 -12.57
CA PRO A 132 12.43 1.19 -13.08
C PRO A 132 11.78 2.46 -13.64
N SER A 133 10.70 2.32 -14.40
CA SER A 133 9.99 3.44 -15.02
C SER A 133 9.33 4.35 -13.98
N LEU A 134 8.81 3.78 -12.89
CA LEU A 134 8.23 4.56 -11.79
C LEU A 134 9.33 5.33 -11.01
N MET A 135 10.50 4.74 -10.84
CA MET A 135 11.63 5.42 -10.20
C MET A 135 12.14 6.58 -11.08
N GLU A 136 12.29 6.36 -12.38
CA GLU A 136 12.64 7.43 -13.34
C GLU A 136 11.59 8.55 -13.35
N LEU A 137 10.31 8.20 -13.34
CA LEU A 137 9.23 9.19 -13.32
C LEU A 137 9.26 10.01 -12.02
N ALA A 138 9.53 9.38 -10.88
CA ALA A 138 9.66 10.08 -9.61
C ALA A 138 10.84 11.06 -9.63
N GLU A 139 12.00 10.62 -10.13
CA GLU A 139 13.20 11.44 -10.27
C GLU A 139 12.97 12.62 -11.24
N PHE A 140 12.45 12.37 -12.43
CA PHE A 140 12.10 13.39 -13.42
C PHE A 140 11.18 14.47 -12.86
N ASN A 141 10.18 14.06 -12.07
CA ASN A 141 9.24 14.98 -11.43
C ASN A 141 9.77 15.58 -10.12
N ARG A 142 10.95 15.17 -9.63
CA ARG A 142 11.54 15.58 -8.36
C ARG A 142 10.65 15.31 -7.16
N VAL A 143 10.00 14.15 -7.16
CA VAL A 143 9.14 13.66 -6.08
C VAL A 143 9.70 12.36 -5.51
N LEU A 144 9.28 12.01 -4.31
CA LEU A 144 9.69 10.77 -3.66
C LEU A 144 8.65 9.68 -3.91
N LEU A 145 9.12 8.48 -4.28
CA LEU A 145 8.35 7.24 -4.21
C LEU A 145 8.86 6.43 -3.02
N ARG A 146 7.97 6.11 -2.07
CA ARG A 146 8.25 5.28 -0.90
C ARG A 146 7.33 4.05 -0.92
N PHE A 147 7.90 2.89 -0.65
CA PHE A 147 7.20 1.61 -0.84
C PHE A 147 7.63 0.51 0.15
N SER A 148 8.26 0.86 1.26
CA SER A 148 8.76 -0.10 2.26
C SER A 148 7.68 -1.08 2.75
N GLY A 149 6.41 -0.64 2.77
CA GLY A 149 5.29 -1.49 3.18
C GLY A 149 4.87 -2.57 2.16
N THR A 150 5.47 -2.62 0.96
CA THR A 150 5.12 -3.62 -0.06
C THR A 150 5.77 -4.98 0.18
N VAL A 151 6.94 -5.01 0.80
CA VAL A 151 7.69 -6.25 1.07
C VAL A 151 8.04 -6.33 2.55
N GLY A 152 7.69 -7.44 3.19
CA GLY A 152 8.01 -7.71 4.59
C GLY A 152 7.11 -7.02 5.61
N GLY A 153 6.12 -6.21 5.19
CA GLY A 153 5.21 -5.51 6.10
C GLY A 153 5.96 -4.61 7.07
N GLY A 154 6.01 -4.98 8.35
CA GLY A 154 6.76 -4.27 9.39
C GLY A 154 8.27 -4.58 9.43
N THR A 155 8.75 -5.56 8.68
CA THR A 155 10.17 -5.88 8.59
C THR A 155 10.87 -4.91 7.65
N PRO A 156 11.88 -4.12 8.10
CA PRO A 156 12.45 -3.03 7.31
C PRO A 156 13.50 -3.54 6.28
N ILE A 157 13.20 -4.62 5.55
CA ILE A 157 14.18 -5.27 4.66
C ILE A 157 14.65 -4.35 3.52
N LEU A 158 13.74 -3.58 2.93
CA LEU A 158 14.07 -2.66 1.84
C LEU A 158 14.93 -1.49 2.33
N ASP A 159 14.61 -0.94 3.51
CA ASP A 159 15.38 0.15 4.10
C ASP A 159 16.73 -0.35 4.62
N TYR A 160 16.79 -1.53 5.21
CA TYR A 160 18.03 -2.17 5.66
C TYR A 160 18.99 -2.36 4.48
N ALA A 161 18.53 -2.97 3.40
CA ALA A 161 19.37 -3.19 2.22
C ALA A 161 19.90 -1.88 1.62
N LYS A 162 19.06 -0.85 1.53
CA LYS A 162 19.44 0.44 0.93
C LYS A 162 20.35 1.29 1.82
N ASN A 163 20.12 1.28 3.13
CA ASN A 163 20.78 2.21 4.05
C ASN A 163 21.96 1.56 4.79
N SER A 164 21.80 0.29 5.23
CA SER A 164 22.81 -0.38 6.04
C SER A 164 23.83 -1.17 5.21
N LEU A 165 23.44 -1.63 4.02
CA LEU A 165 24.33 -2.34 3.08
C LEU A 165 24.80 -1.43 1.94
N ARG A 166 24.80 -0.13 2.15
CA ARG A 166 25.24 0.84 1.15
C ARG A 166 26.75 0.65 0.83
N GLY A 167 27.04 0.48 -0.46
CA GLY A 167 28.40 0.21 -0.93
C GLY A 167 28.72 -1.27 -1.11
N GLU A 168 27.90 -2.17 -0.54
CA GLU A 168 28.06 -3.61 -0.76
C GLU A 168 27.40 -4.05 -2.06
N LYS A 169 28.01 -5.02 -2.74
CA LYS A 169 27.42 -5.68 -3.90
C LYS A 169 26.64 -6.91 -3.43
N ILE A 170 25.33 -6.82 -3.42
CA ILE A 170 24.47 -7.97 -3.12
C ILE A 170 24.43 -8.91 -4.32
N ILE A 171 24.94 -10.12 -4.14
CA ILE A 171 25.02 -11.15 -5.19
C ILE A 171 23.76 -12.00 -5.23
N SER A 172 23.19 -12.30 -4.07
CA SER A 172 21.97 -13.10 -3.93
C SER A 172 21.24 -12.75 -2.64
N PHE A 173 19.98 -13.07 -2.58
CA PHE A 173 19.20 -13.11 -1.35
C PHE A 173 18.31 -14.34 -1.35
N GLN A 174 17.96 -14.80 -0.16
CA GLN A 174 17.14 -15.99 0.05
C GLN A 174 16.20 -15.73 1.22
N GLY A 175 14.97 -16.22 1.13
CA GLY A 175 13.99 -16.06 2.21
C GLY A 175 12.61 -16.57 1.84
N ILE A 176 11.71 -16.56 2.83
CA ILE A 176 10.30 -16.88 2.69
C ILE A 176 9.56 -15.56 2.45
N LEU A 177 8.90 -15.44 1.30
CA LEU A 177 8.25 -14.19 0.88
C LEU A 177 6.72 -14.21 1.06
N ASN A 178 6.13 -15.38 1.31
CA ASN A 178 4.69 -15.52 1.53
C ASN A 178 4.40 -16.35 2.78
N GLY A 179 3.67 -15.79 3.73
CA GLY A 179 3.35 -16.41 5.01
C GLY A 179 2.31 -17.52 4.89
N THR A 180 1.32 -17.36 3.99
CA THR A 180 0.24 -18.32 3.77
C THR A 180 0.78 -19.65 3.25
N THR A 181 1.56 -19.60 2.17
CA THR A 181 2.16 -20.82 1.59
C THR A 181 3.18 -21.45 2.52
N ASN A 182 3.97 -20.65 3.24
CA ASN A 182 4.87 -21.19 4.27
C ASN A 182 4.11 -21.92 5.37
N TYR A 183 2.99 -21.39 5.83
CA TYR A 183 2.15 -22.05 6.83
C TYR A 183 1.62 -23.40 6.32
N ILE A 184 1.06 -23.42 5.11
CA ILE A 184 0.52 -24.63 4.49
C ILE A 184 1.62 -25.70 4.34
N LEU A 185 2.76 -25.33 3.78
CA LEU A 185 3.89 -26.25 3.60
C LEU A 185 4.41 -26.81 4.94
N SER A 186 4.50 -25.98 5.97
CA SER A 186 4.93 -26.43 7.31
C SER A 186 3.93 -27.41 7.94
N LYS A 187 2.64 -27.26 7.67
CA LYS A 187 1.60 -28.19 8.10
C LYS A 187 1.67 -29.52 7.34
N MET A 188 1.91 -29.45 6.04
CA MET A 188 2.09 -30.65 5.21
C MET A 188 3.35 -31.43 5.64
N GLU A 189 4.45 -30.74 5.97
CA GLU A 189 5.67 -31.36 6.52
C GLU A 189 5.39 -32.10 7.85
N SER A 190 4.45 -31.60 8.66
CA SER A 190 4.00 -32.27 9.89
C SER A 190 2.95 -33.39 9.67
N GLY A 191 2.63 -33.75 8.42
CA GLY A 191 1.78 -34.89 8.06
C GLY A 191 0.34 -34.55 7.67
N MET A 192 -0.06 -33.26 7.62
CA MET A 192 -1.36 -32.87 7.10
C MET A 192 -1.41 -33.01 5.57
N SER A 193 -2.56 -33.34 5.01
CA SER A 193 -2.80 -33.18 3.58
C SER A 193 -2.88 -31.70 3.19
N PHE A 194 -2.73 -31.40 1.90
CA PHE A 194 -2.85 -30.01 1.41
C PHE A 194 -4.23 -29.42 1.76
N ASP A 195 -5.30 -30.15 1.53
CA ASP A 195 -6.68 -29.67 1.77
C ASP A 195 -6.93 -29.38 3.25
N GLU A 196 -6.43 -30.23 4.15
CA GLU A 196 -6.50 -30.01 5.60
C GLU A 196 -5.70 -28.78 6.02
N ALA A 197 -4.47 -28.63 5.53
CA ALA A 197 -3.61 -27.50 5.84
C ALA A 197 -4.18 -26.17 5.30
N LEU A 198 -4.77 -26.19 4.10
CA LEU A 198 -5.44 -25.01 3.51
C LEU A 198 -6.70 -24.64 4.31
N SER A 199 -7.50 -25.64 4.70
CA SER A 199 -8.69 -25.39 5.53
C SER A 199 -8.33 -24.82 6.90
N ASP A 200 -7.28 -25.32 7.54
CA ASP A 200 -6.77 -24.79 8.80
C ASP A 200 -6.24 -23.35 8.65
N ALA A 201 -5.52 -23.07 7.57
CA ALA A 201 -5.05 -21.72 7.25
C ALA A 201 -6.22 -20.72 7.05
N LYS A 202 -7.28 -21.13 6.36
CA LYS A 202 -8.52 -20.35 6.18
C LYS A 202 -9.20 -20.05 7.53
N ASN A 203 -9.37 -21.07 8.36
CA ASN A 203 -9.99 -20.93 9.68
C ASN A 203 -9.22 -19.99 10.61
N LYS A 204 -7.90 -19.89 10.45
CA LYS A 204 -7.03 -18.97 11.19
C LYS A 204 -6.90 -17.58 10.58
N GLY A 205 -7.54 -17.35 9.43
CA GLY A 205 -7.50 -16.04 8.76
C GLY A 205 -6.17 -15.71 8.10
N TYR A 206 -5.35 -16.71 7.75
CA TYR A 206 -4.10 -16.53 7.02
C TYR A 206 -4.31 -16.44 5.51
N VAL A 207 -5.47 -16.88 5.01
CA VAL A 207 -5.81 -16.87 3.59
C VAL A 207 -6.77 -15.72 3.33
N GLU A 208 -6.47 -14.91 2.32
CA GLU A 208 -7.36 -13.85 1.84
C GLU A 208 -8.55 -14.44 1.07
N ALA A 209 -9.53 -13.59 0.72
CA ALA A 209 -10.73 -14.03 0.00
C ALA A 209 -10.42 -14.65 -1.38
N ASP A 210 -9.35 -14.19 -2.03
CA ASP A 210 -8.79 -14.79 -3.24
C ASP A 210 -7.46 -15.47 -2.89
N GLU A 211 -7.52 -16.78 -2.66
CA GLU A 211 -6.38 -17.59 -2.31
C GLU A 211 -5.41 -17.82 -3.48
N SER A 212 -5.86 -17.61 -4.72
CA SER A 212 -5.05 -17.87 -5.91
C SER A 212 -3.80 -16.98 -5.95
N LEU A 213 -3.88 -15.75 -5.45
CA LEU A 213 -2.74 -14.84 -5.40
C LEU A 213 -1.58 -15.37 -4.55
N ASP A 214 -1.90 -16.10 -3.48
CA ASP A 214 -0.92 -16.74 -2.62
C ASP A 214 -0.48 -18.10 -3.21
N LEU A 215 -1.44 -18.96 -3.56
CA LEU A 215 -1.19 -20.35 -3.98
C LEU A 215 -0.50 -20.43 -5.35
N ASP A 216 -0.85 -19.54 -6.29
CA ASP A 216 -0.20 -19.45 -7.61
C ASP A 216 1.17 -18.74 -7.54
N GLY A 217 1.56 -18.24 -6.36
CA GLY A 217 2.85 -17.61 -6.11
C GLY A 217 2.99 -16.17 -6.62
N LEU A 218 1.90 -15.54 -7.06
CA LEU A 218 1.94 -14.18 -7.62
C LEU A 218 2.39 -13.14 -6.58
N ASP A 219 1.94 -13.25 -5.33
CA ASP A 219 2.38 -12.38 -4.23
C ASP A 219 3.87 -12.53 -3.95
N ALA A 220 4.37 -13.78 -3.91
CA ALA A 220 5.80 -14.06 -3.71
C ALA A 220 6.64 -13.57 -4.90
N ALA A 221 6.19 -13.78 -6.14
CA ALA A 221 6.85 -13.29 -7.34
C ALA A 221 6.93 -11.77 -7.39
N ALA A 222 5.84 -11.07 -7.06
CA ALA A 222 5.84 -9.61 -7.00
C ALA A 222 6.85 -9.07 -5.96
N LYS A 223 6.90 -9.67 -4.77
CA LYS A 223 7.89 -9.31 -3.75
C LYS A 223 9.31 -9.58 -4.21
N LEU A 224 9.55 -10.72 -4.87
CA LEU A 224 10.85 -11.08 -5.44
C LEU A 224 11.31 -10.04 -6.47
N VAL A 225 10.44 -9.64 -7.38
CA VAL A 225 10.74 -8.62 -8.40
C VAL A 225 11.08 -7.28 -7.74
N ILE A 226 10.31 -6.84 -6.76
CA ILE A 226 10.58 -5.58 -6.03
C ILE A 226 11.95 -5.64 -5.33
N LEU A 227 12.26 -6.75 -4.66
CA LEU A 227 13.56 -6.95 -4.00
C LEU A 227 14.71 -6.95 -5.01
N ALA A 228 14.58 -7.69 -6.12
CA ALA A 228 15.62 -7.77 -7.15
C ALA A 228 15.91 -6.40 -7.78
N ASN A 229 14.86 -5.64 -8.12
CA ASN A 229 15.01 -4.29 -8.63
C ASN A 229 15.66 -3.34 -7.61
N TRP A 230 15.19 -3.37 -6.36
CA TRP A 230 15.63 -2.40 -5.35
C TRP A 230 17.00 -2.71 -4.77
N ILE A 231 17.27 -3.99 -4.47
CA ILE A 231 18.49 -4.41 -3.78
C ILE A 231 19.63 -4.68 -4.76
N MET A 232 19.33 -5.35 -5.88
CA MET A 232 20.34 -5.79 -6.85
C MET A 232 20.43 -4.87 -8.07
N GLY A 233 19.53 -3.91 -8.22
CA GLY A 233 19.50 -3.00 -9.38
C GLY A 233 19.13 -3.71 -10.69
N MET A 234 18.44 -4.85 -10.63
CA MET A 234 17.97 -5.56 -11.82
C MET A 234 16.87 -4.76 -12.51
N LYS A 235 16.78 -4.91 -13.83
CA LYS A 235 15.77 -4.24 -14.67
C LYS A 235 14.88 -5.26 -15.35
#